data_e56f012300348bc34c8f390a952d6ef2
#
_entry.id   e56f012300348bc34c8f390a952d6ef2
#
_cell.length_a   1.000
_cell.length_b   1.000
_cell.length_c   1.000
_cell.angle_alpha   90.00
_cell.angle_beta   90.00
_cell.angle_gamma   90.00
#
_symmetry.space_group_name_H-M   'P 1'
#
loop_
_entity.id
_entity.type
_entity.pdbx_description
1 polymer ?
#
loop_
_entity_poly.entity_id
_entity_poly.type
_entity_poly.pdbx_seq_one_letter_code
_entity_poly.pdbx_strand_id
1 'polypeptide(L)'
;MFRAASAAEAIHAKLLNEIAMSSKLSTKALTANIAAIKTSTDADNLKSGIAGETYEYTKMYPAFSKVATSENNKNVADLMNRTGAVEKTHAALYTKTMQDLNANKTLPTGYYLCPVCGYIEAGNAPSKCPLCNATASSFQAFN
;
A
#
# COMPACT_ATOMS: atom_id res chain seq x y z
N MET A 1 7.39 9.54 5.12
CA MET A 1 6.37 8.96 4.23
C MET A 1 6.89 7.74 3.46
N PHE A 2 7.87 7.80 2.56
CA PHE A 2 8.35 6.65 1.75
C PHE A 2 8.77 5.42 2.54
N ARG A 3 9.35 5.58 3.73
CA ARG A 3 9.65 4.44 4.62
C ARG A 3 8.40 3.72 5.11
N ALA A 4 7.34 4.47 5.42
CA ALA A 4 6.06 3.89 5.82
C ALA A 4 5.41 3.14 4.64
N ALA A 5 5.45 3.72 3.43
CA ALA A 5 4.94 3.08 2.22
C ALA A 5 5.72 1.78 1.91
N SER A 6 7.04 1.80 1.95
CA SER A 6 7.85 0.58 1.77
C SER A 6 7.50 -0.52 2.78
N ALA A 7 7.18 -0.15 4.02
CA ALA A 7 6.74 -1.11 5.03
C ALA A 7 5.31 -1.61 4.77
N ALA A 8 4.43 -0.77 4.19
CA ALA A 8 3.10 -1.20 3.76
C ALA A 8 3.19 -2.23 2.63
N GLU A 9 4.04 -1.99 1.63
CA GLU A 9 4.27 -2.95 0.54
C GLU A 9 4.82 -4.29 1.03
N ALA A 10 5.65 -4.28 2.07
CA ALA A 10 6.12 -5.52 2.71
C ALA A 10 4.97 -6.30 3.37
N ILE A 11 3.96 -5.60 3.92
CA ILE A 11 2.74 -6.24 4.45
C ILE A 11 1.93 -6.85 3.31
N HIS A 12 1.72 -6.12 2.20
CA HIS A 12 1.01 -6.64 1.03
C HIS A 12 1.71 -7.87 0.45
N ALA A 13 3.03 -7.82 0.26
CA ALA A 13 3.82 -8.95 -0.22
C ALA A 13 3.68 -10.16 0.70
N LYS A 14 3.69 -9.98 2.03
CA LYS A 14 3.48 -11.05 3.01
C LYS A 14 2.09 -11.68 2.86
N LEU A 15 1.03 -10.88 2.81
CA LEU A 15 -0.35 -11.35 2.68
C LEU A 15 -0.56 -12.13 1.37
N LEU A 16 -0.01 -11.64 0.26
CA LEU A 16 -0.06 -12.31 -1.04
C LEU A 16 0.70 -13.65 -1.01
N ASN A 17 1.87 -13.68 -0.37
CA ASN A 17 2.66 -14.89 -0.24
C ASN A 17 1.96 -15.95 0.63
N GLU A 18 1.31 -15.56 1.73
CA GLU A 18 0.52 -16.46 2.58
C GLU A 18 -0.60 -17.13 1.80
N ILE A 19 -1.30 -16.38 0.94
CA ILE A 19 -2.34 -16.95 0.07
C ILE A 19 -1.74 -17.88 -1.00
N ALA A 20 -0.64 -17.50 -1.64
CA ALA A 20 0.03 -18.36 -2.62
C ALA A 20 0.47 -19.69 -2.00
N MET A 21 1.07 -19.65 -0.81
CA MET A 21 1.48 -20.85 -0.08
C MET A 21 0.28 -21.73 0.31
N SER A 22 -0.80 -21.15 0.82
CA SER A 22 -2.01 -21.89 1.19
C SER A 22 -2.68 -22.55 -0.03
N SER A 23 -2.52 -21.94 -1.20
CA SER A 23 -3.00 -22.46 -2.49
C SER A 23 -2.03 -23.45 -3.15
N LYS A 24 -0.93 -23.82 -2.47
CA LYS A 24 0.14 -24.72 -2.97
C LYS A 24 0.80 -24.21 -4.27
N LEU A 25 0.77 -22.91 -4.51
CA LEU A 25 1.44 -22.28 -5.64
C LEU A 25 2.93 -22.16 -5.35
N SER A 26 3.76 -22.28 -6.39
CA SER A 26 5.19 -22.04 -6.27
C SER A 26 5.44 -20.55 -5.98
N THR A 27 6.00 -20.25 -4.81
CA THR A 27 6.41 -18.90 -4.42
C THR A 27 7.89 -18.67 -4.75
N LYS A 28 8.30 -18.95 -5.99
CA LYS A 28 9.64 -18.61 -6.42
C LYS A 28 9.81 -17.10 -6.24
N ALA A 29 10.75 -16.70 -5.39
CA ALA A 29 11.01 -15.29 -5.13
C ALA A 29 11.30 -14.56 -6.45
N LEU A 30 10.45 -13.57 -6.77
CA LEU A 30 10.75 -12.63 -7.83
C LEU A 30 11.83 -11.70 -7.30
N THR A 31 13.04 -11.81 -7.85
CA THR A 31 14.10 -10.86 -7.52
C THR A 31 13.81 -9.56 -8.23
N ALA A 32 13.42 -8.54 -7.47
CA ALA A 32 13.26 -7.20 -8.03
C ALA A 32 14.60 -6.70 -8.58
N ASN A 33 14.60 -6.13 -9.78
CA ASN A 33 15.80 -5.52 -10.34
C ASN A 33 16.02 -4.14 -9.71
N ILE A 34 16.53 -4.13 -8.48
CA ILE A 34 16.80 -2.91 -7.71
C ILE A 34 17.85 -2.03 -8.43
N ALA A 35 18.76 -2.61 -9.22
CA ALA A 35 19.77 -1.87 -9.98
C ALA A 35 19.15 -0.94 -11.05
N ALA A 36 17.92 -1.18 -11.47
CA ALA A 36 17.19 -0.32 -12.40
C ALA A 36 16.53 0.90 -11.74
N ILE A 37 16.44 0.93 -10.39
CA ILE A 37 15.84 2.04 -9.66
C ILE A 37 16.84 3.19 -9.62
N LYS A 38 16.55 4.27 -10.33
CA LYS A 38 17.36 5.50 -10.31
C LYS A 38 16.91 6.38 -9.15
N THR A 39 17.89 6.99 -8.49
CA THR A 39 17.60 8.09 -7.55
C THR A 39 17.00 9.26 -8.33
N SER A 40 15.94 9.86 -7.81
CA SER A 40 15.22 10.96 -8.44
C SER A 40 14.84 12.01 -7.39
N THR A 41 14.25 13.11 -7.81
CA THR A 41 13.74 14.12 -6.88
C THR A 41 12.53 13.58 -6.11
N ASP A 42 12.22 14.17 -4.94
CA ASP A 42 11.03 13.81 -4.18
C ASP A 42 9.76 14.00 -5.00
N ALA A 43 9.70 15.05 -5.83
CA ALA A 43 8.57 15.30 -6.72
C ALA A 43 8.41 14.20 -7.77
N ASP A 44 9.49 13.73 -8.39
CA ASP A 44 9.44 12.63 -9.36
C ASP A 44 9.06 11.31 -8.70
N ASN A 45 9.58 11.06 -7.49
CA ASN A 45 9.25 9.87 -6.71
C ASN A 45 7.76 9.86 -6.32
N LEU A 46 7.22 11.01 -5.89
CA LEU A 46 5.80 11.17 -5.60
C LEU A 46 4.93 10.95 -6.83
N LYS A 47 5.32 11.51 -7.99
CA LYS A 47 4.63 11.33 -9.26
C LYS A 47 4.59 9.86 -9.68
N SER A 48 5.70 9.17 -9.53
CA SER A 48 5.79 7.73 -9.82
C SER A 48 4.92 6.91 -8.87
N GLY A 49 4.94 7.22 -7.57
CA GLY A 49 4.08 6.58 -6.57
C GLY A 49 2.60 6.79 -6.88
N ILE A 50 2.16 8.01 -7.16
CA ILE A 50 0.78 8.30 -7.54
C ILE A 50 0.34 7.47 -8.76
N ALA A 51 1.19 7.36 -9.78
CA ALA A 51 0.88 6.59 -10.98
C ALA A 51 0.78 5.09 -10.68
N GLY A 52 1.71 4.53 -9.90
CA GLY A 52 1.73 3.12 -9.48
C GLY A 52 0.48 2.76 -8.70
N GLU A 53 0.24 3.44 -7.57
CA GLU A 53 -0.92 3.19 -6.71
C GLU A 53 -2.25 3.36 -7.48
N THR A 54 -2.33 4.38 -8.35
CA THR A 54 -3.53 4.59 -9.18
C THR A 54 -3.78 3.42 -10.12
N TYR A 55 -2.74 2.89 -10.75
CA TYR A 55 -2.86 1.69 -11.58
C TYR A 55 -3.32 0.49 -10.74
N GLU A 56 -2.76 0.29 -9.55
CA GLU A 56 -3.06 -0.82 -8.68
C GLU A 56 -4.52 -0.84 -8.25
N TYR A 57 -5.04 0.26 -7.69
CA TYR A 57 -6.43 0.28 -7.22
C TYR A 57 -7.48 0.42 -8.33
N THR A 58 -7.11 0.92 -9.53
CA THR A 58 -8.08 1.10 -10.63
C THR A 58 -8.10 -0.04 -11.63
N LYS A 59 -7.00 -0.78 -11.75
CA LYS A 59 -6.80 -1.81 -12.80
C LYS A 59 -6.37 -3.16 -12.23
N MET A 60 -5.25 -3.22 -11.54
CA MET A 60 -4.58 -4.46 -11.17
C MET A 60 -5.40 -5.27 -10.15
N TYR A 61 -5.65 -4.72 -8.96
CA TYR A 61 -6.41 -5.42 -7.92
C TYR A 61 -7.86 -5.72 -8.30
N PRO A 62 -8.62 -4.80 -8.97
CA PRO A 62 -9.94 -5.15 -9.49
C PRO A 62 -9.94 -6.31 -10.49
N ALA A 63 -8.92 -6.39 -11.37
CA ALA A 63 -8.81 -7.50 -12.31
C ALA A 63 -8.54 -8.82 -11.57
N PHE A 64 -7.63 -8.83 -10.60
CA PHE A 64 -7.33 -10.01 -9.79
C PHE A 64 -8.54 -10.47 -8.96
N SER A 65 -9.25 -9.53 -8.33
CA SER A 65 -10.47 -9.82 -7.59
C SER A 65 -11.55 -10.46 -8.48
N LYS A 66 -11.71 -9.96 -9.71
CA LYS A 66 -12.65 -10.52 -10.69
C LYS A 66 -12.30 -11.96 -11.06
N VAL A 67 -11.02 -12.25 -11.31
CA VAL A 67 -10.56 -13.61 -11.62
C VAL A 67 -10.81 -14.53 -10.43
N ALA A 68 -10.38 -14.14 -9.23
CA ALA A 68 -10.59 -14.91 -8.01
C ALA A 68 -12.08 -15.21 -7.75
N THR A 69 -12.96 -14.24 -8.03
CA THR A 69 -14.42 -14.41 -7.93
C THR A 69 -14.92 -15.42 -8.95
N SER A 70 -14.45 -15.38 -10.19
CA SER A 70 -14.84 -16.36 -11.23
C SER A 70 -14.37 -17.78 -10.93
N GLU A 71 -13.30 -17.91 -10.15
CA GLU A 71 -12.77 -19.18 -9.67
C GLU A 71 -13.38 -19.65 -8.33
N ASN A 72 -14.40 -18.95 -7.83
CA ASN A 72 -15.03 -19.18 -6.51
C ASN A 72 -14.05 -19.08 -5.33
N ASN A 73 -12.95 -18.34 -5.48
CA ASN A 73 -11.95 -18.13 -4.45
C ASN A 73 -12.20 -16.82 -3.69
N LYS A 74 -13.22 -16.86 -2.81
CA LYS A 74 -13.67 -15.69 -2.06
C LYS A 74 -12.56 -15.07 -1.21
N ASN A 75 -11.72 -15.87 -0.57
CA ASN A 75 -10.66 -15.37 0.29
C ASN A 75 -9.63 -14.51 -0.48
N VAL A 76 -9.26 -14.97 -1.68
CA VAL A 76 -8.38 -14.21 -2.58
C VAL A 76 -9.08 -12.95 -3.06
N ALA A 77 -10.34 -13.04 -3.50
CA ALA A 77 -11.10 -11.87 -3.96
C ALA A 77 -11.20 -10.79 -2.87
N ASP A 78 -11.51 -11.19 -1.63
CA ASP A 78 -11.59 -10.28 -0.47
C ASP A 78 -10.23 -9.64 -0.14
N LEU A 79 -9.12 -10.40 -0.23
CA LEU A 79 -7.78 -9.82 -0.07
C LEU A 79 -7.49 -8.79 -1.15
N MET A 80 -7.71 -9.11 -2.44
CA MET A 80 -7.45 -8.18 -3.55
C MET A 80 -8.27 -6.89 -3.39
N ASN A 81 -9.55 -7.00 -3.02
CA ASN A 81 -10.40 -5.83 -2.79
C ASN A 81 -9.90 -4.97 -1.63
N ARG A 82 -9.49 -5.59 -0.53
CA ARG A 82 -8.97 -4.88 0.65
C ARG A 82 -7.64 -4.18 0.33
N THR A 83 -6.71 -4.88 -0.32
CA THR A 83 -5.43 -4.30 -0.71
C THR A 83 -5.65 -3.14 -1.68
N GLY A 84 -6.46 -3.31 -2.72
CA GLY A 84 -6.80 -2.21 -3.62
C GLY A 84 -7.43 -0.99 -2.93
N ALA A 85 -8.19 -1.20 -1.85
CA ALA A 85 -8.70 -0.09 -1.04
C ALA A 85 -7.57 0.63 -0.26
N VAL A 86 -6.53 -0.08 0.17
CA VAL A 86 -5.34 0.51 0.79
C VAL A 86 -4.57 1.35 -0.22
N GLU A 87 -4.30 0.83 -1.43
CA GLU A 87 -3.56 1.55 -2.47
C GLU A 87 -4.27 2.85 -2.88
N LYS A 88 -5.60 2.86 -2.87
CA LYS A 88 -6.35 4.10 -3.06
C LYS A 88 -6.03 5.16 -2.00
N THR A 89 -5.82 4.75 -0.75
CA THR A 89 -5.41 5.68 0.32
C THR A 89 -3.96 6.14 0.16
N HIS A 90 -3.06 5.27 -0.28
CA HIS A 90 -1.68 5.61 -0.60
C HIS A 90 -1.60 6.62 -1.75
N ALA A 91 -2.35 6.41 -2.85
CA ALA A 91 -2.45 7.37 -3.95
C ALA A 91 -2.92 8.76 -3.48
N ALA A 92 -3.92 8.80 -2.60
CA ALA A 92 -4.41 10.05 -2.02
C ALA A 92 -3.35 10.72 -1.13
N LEU A 93 -2.63 9.95 -0.31
CA LEU A 93 -1.55 10.45 0.54
C LEU A 93 -0.40 11.03 -0.29
N TYR A 94 0.06 10.33 -1.33
CA TYR A 94 1.09 10.84 -2.24
C TYR A 94 0.63 12.09 -2.97
N THR A 95 -0.63 12.13 -3.45
CA THR A 95 -1.21 13.29 -4.11
C THR A 95 -1.25 14.51 -3.18
N LYS A 96 -1.71 14.32 -1.94
CA LYS A 96 -1.73 15.39 -0.93
C LYS A 96 -0.32 15.90 -0.62
N THR A 97 0.64 14.99 -0.45
CA THR A 97 2.04 15.34 -0.17
C THR A 97 2.65 16.13 -1.34
N MET A 98 2.35 15.75 -2.60
CA MET A 98 2.79 16.49 -3.78
C MET A 98 2.20 17.92 -3.82
N GLN A 99 0.91 18.06 -3.51
CA GLN A 99 0.24 19.37 -3.44
C GLN A 99 0.87 20.26 -2.36
N ASP A 100 1.15 19.71 -1.18
CA ASP A 100 1.76 20.43 -0.08
C ASP A 100 3.20 20.84 -0.40
N LEU A 101 3.98 19.94 -1.03
CA LEU A 101 5.33 20.24 -1.51
C LEU A 101 5.33 21.41 -2.50
N ASN A 102 4.45 21.36 -3.51
CA ASN A 102 4.33 22.40 -4.52
C ASN A 102 3.87 23.74 -3.95
N ALA A 103 3.11 23.72 -2.86
CA ALA A 103 2.63 24.90 -2.15
C ALA A 103 3.60 25.39 -1.05
N ASN A 104 4.79 24.79 -0.94
CA ASN A 104 5.78 25.06 0.12
C ASN A 104 5.18 24.95 1.54
N LYS A 105 4.22 24.06 1.74
CA LYS A 105 3.64 23.79 3.06
C LYS A 105 4.51 22.85 3.87
N THR A 106 4.45 22.99 5.19
CA THR A 106 5.08 22.04 6.11
C THR A 106 4.43 20.65 5.94
N LEU A 107 5.25 19.64 5.66
CA LEU A 107 4.79 18.28 5.56
C LEU A 107 4.61 17.65 6.96
N PRO A 108 3.74 16.63 7.11
CA PRO A 108 3.62 15.89 8.36
C PRO A 108 4.95 15.31 8.81
N THR A 109 5.26 15.40 10.09
CA THR A 109 6.50 14.87 10.69
C THR A 109 6.39 13.39 11.05
N GLY A 110 5.16 12.85 11.17
CA GLY A 110 4.89 11.47 11.51
C GLY A 110 3.90 10.80 10.56
N TYR A 111 4.11 9.51 10.34
CA TYR A 111 3.21 8.62 9.61
C TYR A 111 2.99 7.36 10.43
N TYR A 112 1.77 6.86 10.43
CA TYR A 112 1.35 5.72 11.24
C TYR A 112 0.83 4.60 10.34
N LEU A 113 1.53 3.47 10.34
CA LEU A 113 1.24 2.29 9.53
C LEU A 113 0.41 1.28 10.31
N CYS A 114 -0.71 0.87 9.73
CA CYS A 114 -1.46 -0.28 10.22
C CYS A 114 -0.76 -1.59 9.83
N PRO A 115 -0.26 -2.40 10.78
CA PRO A 115 0.48 -3.62 10.48
C PRO A 115 -0.40 -4.78 9.97
N VAL A 116 -1.72 -4.59 9.99
CA VAL A 116 -2.68 -5.60 9.54
C VAL A 116 -2.98 -5.49 8.05
N CYS A 117 -3.15 -4.28 7.53
CA CYS A 117 -3.59 -4.09 6.15
C CYS A 117 -2.70 -3.15 5.31
N GLY A 118 -1.71 -2.49 5.90
CA GLY A 118 -0.84 -1.55 5.18
C GLY A 118 -1.38 -0.10 5.12
N TYR A 119 -2.56 0.22 5.66
CA TYR A 119 -3.07 1.60 5.69
C TYR A 119 -2.10 2.55 6.40
N ILE A 120 -1.88 3.73 5.83
CA ILE A 120 -1.01 4.77 6.40
C ILE A 120 -1.84 6.02 6.71
N GLU A 121 -1.71 6.52 7.95
CA GLU A 121 -2.25 7.81 8.39
C GLU A 121 -1.11 8.82 8.57
N ALA A 122 -1.32 10.06 8.14
CA ALA A 122 -0.36 11.14 8.35
C ALA A 122 -0.73 11.97 9.58
N GLY A 123 0.25 12.38 10.37
CA GLY A 123 0.06 13.21 11.57
C GLY A 123 -0.11 12.40 12.83
N ASN A 124 -1.29 11.85 13.11
CA ASN A 124 -1.59 11.09 14.33
C ASN A 124 -2.24 9.75 14.02
N ALA A 125 -1.94 8.73 14.82
CA ALA A 125 -2.60 7.43 14.68
C ALA A 125 -4.12 7.59 14.91
N PRO A 126 -4.96 7.01 14.04
CA PRO A 126 -6.41 7.01 14.25
C PRO A 126 -6.77 6.09 15.40
N SER A 127 -7.93 6.30 16.04
CA SER A 127 -8.41 5.41 17.11
C SER A 127 -8.64 3.97 16.65
N LYS A 128 -8.98 3.81 15.37
CA LYS A 128 -9.12 2.53 14.67
C LYS A 128 -8.73 2.71 13.20
N CYS A 129 -8.16 1.66 12.62
CA CYS A 129 -7.92 1.63 11.18
C CYS A 129 -9.26 1.72 10.41
N PRO A 130 -9.42 2.70 9.49
CA PRO A 130 -10.68 2.87 8.76
C PRO A 130 -10.99 1.73 7.78
N LEU A 131 -10.00 0.88 7.46
CA LEU A 131 -10.15 -0.21 6.50
C LEU A 131 -10.29 -1.59 7.15
N CYS A 132 -9.53 -1.88 8.22
CA CYS A 132 -9.54 -3.20 8.84
C CYS A 132 -9.94 -3.21 10.33
N ASN A 133 -10.26 -2.05 10.90
CA ASN A 133 -10.65 -1.86 12.30
C ASN A 133 -9.57 -2.23 13.35
N ALA A 134 -8.32 -2.41 12.97
CA ALA A 134 -7.21 -2.58 13.93
C ALA A 134 -7.15 -1.39 14.89
N THR A 135 -6.81 -1.64 16.16
CA THR A 135 -6.79 -0.61 17.21
C THR A 135 -5.61 0.34 17.07
N ALA A 136 -5.72 1.54 17.62
CA ALA A 136 -4.65 2.56 17.60
C ALA A 136 -3.31 2.02 18.12
N SER A 137 -3.34 1.20 19.17
CA SER A 137 -2.14 0.63 19.80
C SER A 137 -1.32 -0.30 18.90
N SER A 138 -1.90 -0.78 17.81
CA SER A 138 -1.19 -1.63 16.84
C SER A 138 -0.38 -0.85 15.80
N PHE A 139 -0.69 0.44 15.61
CA PHE A 139 -0.02 1.25 14.59
C PHE A 139 1.47 1.46 14.87
N GLN A 140 2.27 1.33 13.83
CA GLN A 140 3.72 1.60 13.86
C GLN A 140 4.00 3.05 13.44
N ALA A 141 4.76 3.78 14.25
CA ALA A 141 5.14 5.16 13.94
C ALA A 141 6.39 5.22 13.05
N PHE A 142 6.37 6.11 12.07
CA PHE A 142 7.48 6.46 11.18
C PHE A 142 7.68 7.99 11.24
N ASN A 143 8.73 8.41 11.94
CA ASN A 143 9.15 9.82 12.07
C ASN A 143 10.31 10.15 11.13
#